data_4f073fceb0f5357dff6f5c8624214b4e
#
_entry.id   4f073fceb0f5357dff6f5c8624214b4e
#
_cell.length_a   1.000
_cell.length_b   1.000
_cell.length_c   1.000
_cell.angle_alpha   90.00
_cell.angle_beta   90.00
_cell.angle_gamma   90.00
#
_symmetry.space_group_name_H-M   'P 1'
#
loop_
_entity.id
_entity.type
_entity.pdbx_description
1 polymer ?
#
loop_
_entity_poly.entity_id
_entity_poly.type
_entity_poly.pdbx_seq_one_letter_code
_entity_poly.pdbx_strand_id
1 'polypeptide(L)'
;MRIAVCDDEPGMLAIMHKLVTNEFEKRHADFTILAYSEAEKLLSDFAKKSFDVLFLDIKMPGTDGFEAARRVRSLTDETEIIFITTEQELVYDSFDFQPFAFIPKTPPELMKSRLSRTVGNLLAKYKVSRRICVELPYSEKMYIKPNDIIYVGSERNNLIYHVCDGEDVLVRAKIQEAEEILPADLFVRIHNRLIVNMAHIEAIDHSQGTLTVTGGEILPISRPRKQSLSEAYDHYLRTLV
;
A
#
# COMPACT_ATOMS: atom_id res chain seq x y z
N MET A 1 9.78 3.14 -1.28
CA MET A 1 9.63 1.87 -2.02
C MET A 1 10.88 1.58 -2.84
N ARG A 2 11.31 0.33 -2.91
CA ARG A 2 12.41 -0.13 -3.77
C ARG A 2 11.83 -0.94 -4.94
N ILE A 3 12.01 -0.47 -6.14
CA ILE A 3 11.36 -0.99 -7.36
C ILE A 3 12.43 -1.53 -8.30
N ALA A 4 12.17 -2.65 -8.97
CA ALA A 4 12.97 -3.11 -10.09
C ALA A 4 12.13 -3.23 -11.36
N VAL A 5 12.74 -2.91 -12.50
CA VAL A 5 12.21 -3.15 -13.84
C VAL A 5 13.19 -4.08 -14.55
N CYS A 6 12.72 -5.18 -15.10
CA CYS A 6 13.55 -6.16 -15.79
C CYS A 6 12.97 -6.49 -17.17
N ASP A 7 13.77 -6.26 -18.20
CA ASP A 7 13.42 -6.50 -19.61
C ASP A 7 14.72 -6.63 -20.43
N ASP A 8 14.88 -7.67 -21.22
CA ASP A 8 16.09 -7.92 -21.98
C ASP A 8 16.23 -7.00 -23.22
N GLU A 9 15.14 -6.39 -23.67
CA GLU A 9 15.14 -5.43 -24.76
C GLU A 9 15.49 -4.01 -24.25
N PRO A 10 16.69 -3.45 -24.59
CA PRO A 10 17.14 -2.18 -24.02
C PRO A 10 16.20 -1.00 -24.29
N GLY A 11 15.56 -1.00 -25.46
CA GLY A 11 14.59 0.03 -25.84
C GLY A 11 13.33 -0.02 -24.96
N MET A 12 12.79 -1.22 -24.73
CA MET A 12 11.63 -1.41 -23.87
C MET A 12 11.97 -1.16 -22.40
N LEU A 13 13.12 -1.62 -21.92
CA LEU A 13 13.61 -1.35 -20.58
C LEU A 13 13.69 0.15 -20.28
N ALA A 14 14.23 0.94 -21.21
CA ALA A 14 14.30 2.40 -21.08
C ALA A 14 12.92 3.06 -21.07
N ILE A 15 11.99 2.60 -21.92
CA ILE A 15 10.60 3.08 -21.95
C ILE A 15 9.92 2.75 -20.63
N MET A 16 10.00 1.53 -20.15
CA MET A 16 9.37 1.08 -18.91
C MET A 16 9.92 1.81 -17.69
N HIS A 17 11.24 1.93 -17.58
CA HIS A 17 11.87 2.69 -16.53
C HIS A 17 11.32 4.13 -16.47
N LYS A 18 11.27 4.82 -17.61
CA LYS A 18 10.72 6.18 -17.72
C LYS A 18 9.24 6.27 -17.34
N LEU A 19 8.43 5.34 -17.84
CA LEU A 19 6.97 5.34 -17.58
C LEU A 19 6.67 5.06 -16.10
N VAL A 20 7.33 4.08 -15.50
CA VAL A 20 7.19 3.76 -14.07
C VAL A 20 7.64 4.95 -13.23
N THR A 21 8.83 5.51 -13.50
CA THR A 21 9.32 6.71 -12.81
C THR A 21 8.29 7.84 -12.84
N ASN A 22 7.80 8.19 -14.02
CA ASN A 22 6.82 9.27 -14.18
C ASN A 22 5.51 9.01 -13.39
N GLU A 23 5.03 7.77 -13.34
CA GLU A 23 3.80 7.44 -12.62
C GLU A 23 3.95 7.53 -11.11
N PHE A 24 5.11 7.19 -10.56
CA PHE A 24 5.41 7.35 -9.14
C PHE A 24 5.67 8.82 -8.77
N GLU A 25 6.41 9.58 -9.61
CA GLU A 25 6.65 11.02 -9.42
C GLU A 25 5.35 11.84 -9.42
N LYS A 26 4.44 11.59 -10.38
CA LYS A 26 3.11 12.24 -10.45
C LYS A 26 2.30 12.08 -9.16
N ARG A 27 2.54 11.03 -8.41
CA ARG A 27 1.83 10.72 -7.16
C ARG A 27 2.63 11.06 -5.91
N HIS A 28 3.75 11.79 -6.08
CA HIS A 28 4.63 12.24 -4.98
C HIS A 28 5.06 11.08 -4.06
N ALA A 29 5.24 9.89 -4.63
CA ALA A 29 5.69 8.72 -3.88
C ALA A 29 7.20 8.77 -3.66
N ASP A 30 7.66 8.33 -2.49
CA ASP A 30 9.08 8.13 -2.20
C ASP A 30 9.51 6.75 -2.69
N PHE A 31 10.44 6.69 -3.66
CA PHE A 31 10.87 5.45 -4.29
C PHE A 31 12.31 5.49 -4.81
N THR A 32 12.86 4.31 -5.00
CA THR A 32 14.10 4.07 -5.75
C THR A 32 13.80 3.03 -6.82
N ILE A 33 14.18 3.29 -8.06
CA ILE A 33 13.98 2.37 -9.17
C ILE A 33 15.32 1.92 -9.75
N LEU A 34 15.46 0.61 -10.02
CA LEU A 34 16.62 -0.01 -10.66
C LEU A 34 16.17 -0.77 -11.91
N ALA A 35 16.99 -0.70 -12.96
CA ALA A 35 16.74 -1.35 -14.24
C ALA A 35 17.70 -2.51 -14.44
N TYR A 36 17.19 -3.64 -14.94
CA TYR A 36 17.92 -4.87 -15.18
C TYR A 36 17.61 -5.39 -16.59
N SER A 37 18.65 -5.70 -17.35
CA SER A 37 18.54 -6.38 -18.65
C SER A 37 18.61 -7.90 -18.55
N GLU A 38 18.80 -8.44 -17.36
CA GLU A 38 18.96 -9.88 -17.10
C GLU A 38 18.34 -10.21 -15.74
N ALA A 39 17.52 -11.27 -15.70
CA ALA A 39 16.88 -11.74 -14.48
C ALA A 39 17.89 -12.20 -13.42
N GLU A 40 19.01 -12.81 -13.79
CA GLU A 40 20.04 -13.27 -12.85
C GLU A 40 20.68 -12.12 -12.06
N LYS A 41 20.89 -10.96 -12.70
CA LYS A 41 21.41 -9.77 -12.00
C LYS A 41 20.38 -9.23 -11.00
N LEU A 42 19.10 -9.17 -11.41
CA LEU A 42 18.00 -8.78 -10.53
C LEU A 42 17.93 -9.70 -9.30
N LEU A 43 17.95 -11.03 -9.51
CA LEU A 43 17.88 -12.02 -8.44
C LEU A 43 19.09 -11.95 -7.49
N SER A 44 20.28 -11.73 -8.03
CA SER A 44 21.50 -11.53 -7.22
C SER A 44 21.39 -10.31 -6.29
N ASP A 45 20.80 -9.21 -6.78
CA ASP A 45 20.59 -8.01 -5.97
C ASP A 45 19.39 -8.14 -5.03
N PHE A 46 18.37 -8.89 -5.43
CA PHE A 46 17.23 -9.24 -4.58
C PHE A 46 17.68 -10.01 -3.33
N ALA A 47 18.57 -10.98 -3.48
CA ALA A 47 19.11 -11.76 -2.35
C ALA A 47 19.88 -10.91 -1.33
N LYS A 48 20.47 -9.79 -1.74
CA LYS A 48 21.17 -8.85 -0.84
C LYS A 48 20.19 -7.92 -0.14
N LYS A 49 19.19 -7.44 -0.86
CA LYS A 49 18.15 -6.53 -0.38
C LYS A 49 16.92 -6.67 -1.25
N SER A 50 15.82 -7.12 -0.68
CA SER A 50 14.54 -7.32 -1.38
C SER A 50 14.02 -6.05 -2.05
N PHE A 51 13.21 -6.23 -3.08
CA PHE A 51 12.42 -5.17 -3.70
C PHE A 51 10.98 -5.23 -3.19
N ASP A 52 10.34 -4.08 -3.08
CA ASP A 52 8.91 -4.00 -2.76
C ASP A 52 8.06 -4.36 -3.98
N VAL A 53 8.55 -4.00 -5.19
CA VAL A 53 7.83 -4.17 -6.46
C VAL A 53 8.78 -4.61 -7.56
N LEU A 54 8.36 -5.59 -8.33
CA LEU A 54 9.03 -6.06 -9.54
C LEU A 54 8.13 -5.87 -10.76
N PHE A 55 8.61 -5.16 -11.77
CA PHE A 55 8.06 -5.15 -13.12
C PHE A 55 8.91 -6.07 -13.97
N LEU A 56 8.35 -7.21 -14.39
CA LEU A 56 9.09 -8.28 -15.08
C LEU A 56 8.53 -8.51 -16.46
N ASP A 57 9.41 -8.52 -17.48
CA ASP A 57 9.05 -9.19 -18.72
C ASP A 57 9.06 -10.71 -18.51
N ILE A 58 8.17 -11.40 -19.20
CA ILE A 58 8.08 -12.86 -19.13
C ILE A 58 9.14 -13.49 -20.02
N LYS A 59 9.27 -13.02 -21.27
CA LYS A 59 10.20 -13.60 -22.25
C LYS A 59 11.55 -12.92 -22.20
N MET A 60 12.48 -13.53 -21.50
CA MET A 60 13.88 -13.11 -21.45
C MET A 60 14.81 -14.30 -21.72
N PRO A 61 15.97 -14.10 -22.35
CA PRO A 61 16.96 -15.15 -22.55
C PRO A 61 17.52 -15.68 -21.22
N GLY A 62 17.75 -16.98 -21.14
CA GLY A 62 18.26 -17.62 -19.94
C GLY A 62 17.16 -17.82 -18.89
N THR A 63 17.18 -17.07 -17.83
CA THR A 63 16.12 -17.08 -16.81
C THR A 63 14.97 -16.18 -17.22
N ASP A 64 13.83 -16.78 -17.53
CA ASP A 64 12.62 -16.04 -17.90
C ASP A 64 11.94 -15.38 -16.69
N GLY A 65 10.90 -14.55 -16.94
CA GLY A 65 10.19 -13.84 -15.89
C GLY A 65 9.42 -14.74 -14.94
N PHE A 66 8.93 -15.89 -15.38
CA PHE A 66 8.23 -16.85 -14.52
C PHE A 66 9.20 -17.57 -13.59
N GLU A 67 10.36 -17.97 -14.09
CA GLU A 67 11.39 -18.57 -13.24
C GLU A 67 11.94 -17.54 -12.23
N ALA A 68 12.13 -16.29 -12.67
CA ALA A 68 12.49 -15.21 -11.75
C ALA A 68 11.43 -15.02 -10.63
N ALA A 69 10.14 -14.97 -11.02
CA ALA A 69 9.03 -14.86 -10.07
C ALA A 69 8.98 -16.05 -9.09
N ARG A 70 9.18 -17.28 -9.59
CA ARG A 70 9.22 -18.49 -8.75
C ARG A 70 10.32 -18.41 -7.70
N ARG A 71 11.54 -17.99 -8.09
CA ARG A 71 12.66 -17.82 -7.14
C ARG A 71 12.37 -16.72 -6.12
N VAL A 72 11.75 -15.61 -6.52
CA VAL A 72 11.32 -14.56 -5.58
C VAL A 72 10.29 -15.10 -4.62
N ARG A 73 9.25 -15.80 -5.07
CA ARG A 73 8.21 -16.39 -4.21
C ARG A 73 8.75 -17.44 -3.24
N SER A 74 9.81 -18.15 -3.59
CA SER A 74 10.48 -19.06 -2.64
C SER A 74 11.17 -18.33 -1.48
N LEU A 75 11.41 -17.04 -1.60
CA LEU A 75 12.06 -16.20 -0.59
C LEU A 75 11.07 -15.33 0.19
N THR A 76 10.00 -14.84 -0.46
CA THR A 76 9.00 -13.94 0.14
C THR A 76 7.72 -13.85 -0.67
N ASP A 77 6.59 -13.69 0.03
CA ASP A 77 5.30 -13.35 -0.56
C ASP A 77 5.00 -11.84 -0.53
N GLU A 78 5.85 -11.05 0.13
CA GLU A 78 5.62 -9.61 0.35
C GLU A 78 5.91 -8.74 -0.89
N THR A 79 6.73 -9.24 -1.84
CA THR A 79 7.08 -8.49 -3.06
C THR A 79 5.93 -8.52 -4.05
N GLU A 80 5.47 -7.36 -4.51
CA GLU A 80 4.45 -7.26 -5.54
C GLU A 80 5.08 -7.53 -6.92
N ILE A 81 4.58 -8.53 -7.64
CA ILE A 81 5.05 -8.89 -8.97
C ILE A 81 4.04 -8.39 -10.00
N ILE A 82 4.51 -7.63 -10.97
CA ILE A 82 3.74 -7.11 -12.10
C ILE A 82 4.41 -7.60 -13.37
N PHE A 83 3.72 -8.44 -14.12
CA PHE A 83 4.22 -8.88 -15.42
C PHE A 83 3.90 -7.86 -16.50
N ILE A 84 4.88 -7.58 -17.37
CA ILE A 84 4.75 -6.72 -18.52
C ILE A 84 5.24 -7.48 -19.74
N THR A 85 4.33 -7.84 -20.64
CA THR A 85 4.68 -8.73 -21.74
C THR A 85 3.82 -8.51 -22.98
N THR A 86 4.31 -8.96 -24.14
CA THR A 86 3.52 -9.10 -25.37
C THR A 86 2.64 -10.34 -25.36
N GLU A 87 2.92 -11.33 -24.51
CA GLU A 87 2.30 -12.65 -24.48
C GLU A 87 1.09 -12.69 -23.57
N GLN A 88 -0.07 -12.29 -24.07
CA GLN A 88 -1.31 -12.27 -23.30
C GLN A 88 -1.83 -13.67 -22.95
N GLU A 89 -1.49 -14.68 -23.71
CA GLU A 89 -1.92 -16.07 -23.48
C GLU A 89 -1.31 -16.67 -22.20
N LEU A 90 -0.14 -16.15 -21.77
CA LEU A 90 0.56 -16.61 -20.57
C LEU A 90 -0.02 -16.08 -19.26
N VAL A 91 -1.11 -15.29 -19.29
CA VAL A 91 -1.77 -14.79 -18.08
C VAL A 91 -2.21 -15.95 -17.18
N TYR A 92 -2.71 -17.04 -17.77
CA TYR A 92 -3.19 -18.19 -17.00
C TYR A 92 -2.05 -18.91 -16.27
N ASP A 93 -0.87 -19.00 -16.85
CA ASP A 93 0.31 -19.64 -16.25
C ASP A 93 0.91 -18.78 -15.14
N SER A 94 0.54 -17.50 -15.07
CA SER A 94 1.03 -16.57 -14.05
C SER A 94 0.34 -16.65 -12.69
N PHE A 95 -0.83 -17.31 -12.60
CA PHE A 95 -1.62 -17.37 -11.35
C PHE A 95 -0.86 -18.04 -10.20
N ASP A 96 0.03 -18.98 -10.48
CA ASP A 96 0.86 -19.65 -9.48
C ASP A 96 1.80 -18.69 -8.73
N PHE A 97 2.08 -17.53 -9.31
CA PHE A 97 2.96 -16.50 -8.74
C PHE A 97 2.21 -15.39 -8.01
N GLN A 98 0.86 -15.44 -7.99
CA GLN A 98 0.00 -14.42 -7.39
C GLN A 98 0.43 -13.00 -7.82
N PRO A 99 0.44 -12.69 -9.13
CA PRO A 99 0.88 -11.39 -9.60
C PRO A 99 -0.12 -10.31 -9.17
N PHE A 100 0.39 -9.15 -8.80
CA PHE A 100 -0.42 -7.98 -8.51
C PHE A 100 -1.18 -7.49 -9.75
N ALA A 101 -0.52 -7.53 -10.91
CA ALA A 101 -1.11 -7.13 -12.16
C ALA A 101 -0.38 -7.75 -13.36
N PHE A 102 -1.08 -7.72 -14.50
CA PHE A 102 -0.58 -8.09 -15.81
C PHE A 102 -0.81 -6.92 -16.78
N ILE A 103 0.27 -6.43 -17.41
CA ILE A 103 0.24 -5.27 -18.29
C ILE A 103 0.72 -5.69 -19.68
N PRO A 104 -0.12 -5.58 -20.74
CA PRO A 104 0.32 -5.85 -22.10
C PRO A 104 1.24 -4.72 -22.59
N LYS A 105 2.35 -5.09 -23.26
CA LYS A 105 3.26 -4.11 -23.89
C LYS A 105 2.62 -3.38 -25.08
N THR A 106 1.61 -4.00 -25.72
CA THR A 106 0.93 -3.48 -26.91
C THR A 106 -0.59 -3.50 -26.78
N PRO A 107 -1.34 -2.53 -27.31
CA PRO A 107 -0.83 -1.27 -27.87
C PRO A 107 -0.29 -0.31 -26.79
N PRO A 108 0.60 0.64 -27.14
CA PRO A 108 1.27 1.52 -26.16
C PRO A 108 0.31 2.32 -25.26
N GLU A 109 -0.82 2.77 -25.78
CA GLU A 109 -1.81 3.53 -24.99
C GLU A 109 -2.49 2.66 -23.95
N LEU A 110 -2.73 1.38 -24.25
CA LEU A 110 -3.26 0.43 -23.28
C LEU A 110 -2.23 0.14 -22.18
N MET A 111 -0.96 -0.05 -22.56
CA MET A 111 0.14 -0.22 -21.61
C MET A 111 0.20 0.96 -20.61
N LYS A 112 0.22 2.21 -21.12
CA LYS A 112 0.25 3.42 -20.29
C LYS A 112 -0.95 3.50 -19.34
N SER A 113 -2.16 3.27 -19.84
CA SER A 113 -3.38 3.38 -19.04
C SER A 113 -3.43 2.29 -17.96
N ARG A 114 -3.04 1.05 -18.30
CA ARG A 114 -2.93 -0.06 -17.36
C ARG A 114 -1.87 0.20 -16.30
N LEU A 115 -0.69 0.68 -16.70
CA LEU A 115 0.39 1.03 -15.79
C LEU A 115 -0.06 2.11 -14.80
N SER A 116 -0.68 3.18 -15.27
CA SER A 116 -1.17 4.25 -14.42
C SER A 116 -2.16 3.76 -13.37
N ARG A 117 -3.13 2.93 -13.77
CA ARG A 117 -4.09 2.29 -12.85
C ARG A 117 -3.40 1.35 -11.87
N THR A 118 -2.49 0.51 -12.35
CA THR A 118 -1.75 -0.46 -11.52
C THR A 118 -0.91 0.24 -10.47
N VAL A 119 -0.18 1.30 -10.83
CA VAL A 119 0.61 2.10 -9.86
C VAL A 119 -0.29 2.79 -8.85
N GLY A 120 -1.46 3.30 -9.26
CA GLY A 120 -2.45 3.85 -8.34
C GLY A 120 -2.90 2.84 -7.27
N ASN A 121 -3.33 1.66 -7.71
CA ASN A 121 -3.77 0.58 -6.82
C ASN A 121 -2.62 0.07 -5.93
N LEU A 122 -1.41 -0.04 -6.48
CA LEU A 122 -0.22 -0.44 -5.76
C LEU A 122 0.11 0.53 -4.62
N LEU A 123 0.11 1.82 -4.90
CA LEU A 123 0.39 2.84 -3.89
C LEU A 123 -0.70 2.91 -2.81
N ALA A 124 -1.96 2.71 -3.17
CA ALA A 124 -3.05 2.58 -2.20
C ALA A 124 -2.81 1.37 -1.28
N LYS A 125 -2.52 0.18 -1.84
CA LYS A 125 -2.17 -1.01 -1.06
C LYS A 125 -0.95 -0.78 -0.17
N TYR A 126 0.10 -0.14 -0.70
CA TYR A 126 1.34 0.11 0.02
C TYR A 126 1.17 1.09 1.19
N LYS A 127 0.38 2.15 1.01
CA LYS A 127 0.04 3.08 2.10
C LYS A 127 -0.64 2.38 3.26
N VAL A 128 -1.57 1.48 2.95
CA VAL A 128 -2.32 0.67 3.93
C VAL A 128 -1.43 -0.40 4.58
N SER A 129 -0.45 -0.95 3.85
CA SER A 129 0.47 -2.00 4.35
C SER A 129 1.65 -1.45 5.14
N ARG A 130 1.99 -0.16 4.98
CA ARG A 130 3.13 0.46 5.65
C ARG A 130 2.91 0.50 7.15
N ARG A 131 3.73 -0.25 7.90
CA ARG A 131 3.64 -0.25 9.36
C ARG A 131 3.91 1.15 9.91
N ILE A 132 3.06 1.60 10.82
CA ILE A 132 3.23 2.84 11.57
C ILE A 132 4.19 2.54 12.71
N CYS A 133 5.24 3.34 12.81
CA CYS A 133 6.15 3.26 13.94
C CYS A 133 5.63 4.16 15.06
N VAL A 134 5.32 3.57 16.20
CA VAL A 134 4.97 4.29 17.43
C VAL A 134 6.06 4.06 18.48
N GLU A 135 6.38 5.10 19.21
CA GLU A 135 7.40 5.06 20.27
C GLU A 135 6.73 4.77 21.62
N LEU A 136 7.03 3.60 22.17
CA LEU A 136 6.54 3.17 23.48
C LEU A 136 7.30 3.84 24.63
N PRO A 137 6.81 3.80 25.88
CA PRO A 137 7.60 4.14 27.06
C PRO A 137 8.95 3.41 27.05
N TYR A 138 10.01 4.09 27.48
CA TYR A 138 11.40 3.59 27.50
C TYR A 138 12.10 3.49 26.14
N SER A 139 11.63 4.28 25.14
CA SER A 139 12.24 4.38 23.78
C SER A 139 12.19 3.08 22.97
N GLU A 140 11.34 2.15 23.31
CA GLU A 140 11.03 1.00 22.47
C GLU A 140 10.17 1.43 21.27
N LYS A 141 10.42 0.81 20.11
CA LYS A 141 9.66 1.07 18.90
C LYS A 141 8.74 -0.10 18.57
N MET A 142 7.45 0.19 18.42
CA MET A 142 6.48 -0.77 17.95
C MET A 142 6.02 -0.41 16.53
N TYR A 143 5.83 -1.43 15.70
CA TYR A 143 5.39 -1.27 14.31
C TYR A 143 4.00 -1.90 14.14
N ILE A 144 2.97 -1.06 13.97
CA ILE A 144 1.56 -1.47 13.83
C ILE A 144 1.14 -1.31 12.37
N LYS A 145 0.44 -2.29 11.81
CA LYS A 145 -0.18 -2.13 10.48
C LYS A 145 -1.39 -1.20 10.59
N PRO A 146 -1.57 -0.22 9.69
CA PRO A 146 -2.73 0.67 9.72
C PRO A 146 -4.07 -0.08 9.77
N ASN A 147 -4.18 -1.18 9.03
CA ASN A 147 -5.42 -1.98 9.00
C ASN A 147 -5.74 -2.69 10.31
N ASP A 148 -4.74 -2.91 11.16
CA ASP A 148 -4.96 -3.55 12.46
C ASP A 148 -5.45 -2.53 13.50
N ILE A 149 -5.38 -1.21 13.21
CA ILE A 149 -5.85 -0.15 14.10
C ILE A 149 -7.31 0.18 13.80
N ILE A 150 -8.18 0.00 14.79
CA ILE A 150 -9.60 0.33 14.72
C ILE A 150 -9.80 1.84 14.88
N TYR A 151 -9.26 2.39 15.95
CA TYR A 151 -9.25 3.84 16.21
C TYR A 151 -8.13 4.22 17.17
N VAL A 152 -7.83 5.51 17.27
CA VAL A 152 -6.90 6.08 18.25
C VAL A 152 -7.63 7.02 19.17
N GLY A 153 -7.57 6.72 20.46
CA GLY A 153 -8.10 7.54 21.53
C GLY A 153 -7.03 8.35 22.24
N SER A 154 -7.37 9.54 22.74
CA SER A 154 -6.47 10.33 23.57
C SER A 154 -7.01 10.44 25.00
N GLU A 155 -6.23 9.97 25.98
CA GLU A 155 -6.50 10.08 27.40
C GLU A 155 -5.36 10.80 28.12
N ARG A 156 -5.66 11.97 28.67
CA ARG A 156 -4.67 12.84 29.34
C ARG A 156 -3.49 13.17 28.42
N ASN A 157 -2.31 12.61 28.67
CA ASN A 157 -1.08 12.81 27.90
C ASN A 157 -0.69 11.57 27.09
N ASN A 158 -1.59 10.61 26.96
CA ASN A 158 -1.33 9.35 26.26
C ASN A 158 -2.29 9.19 25.08
N LEU A 159 -1.85 8.46 24.06
CA LEU A 159 -2.66 7.90 23.02
C LEU A 159 -2.83 6.41 23.27
N ILE A 160 -4.01 5.90 22.98
CA ILE A 160 -4.33 4.48 22.98
C ILE A 160 -4.69 4.11 21.55
N TYR A 161 -3.90 3.24 20.93
CA TYR A 161 -4.20 2.62 19.64
C TYR A 161 -4.99 1.35 19.91
N HIS A 162 -6.30 1.40 19.64
CA HIS A 162 -7.17 0.24 19.75
C HIS A 162 -7.00 -0.62 18.50
N VAL A 163 -6.63 -1.88 18.66
CA VAL A 163 -6.27 -2.79 17.58
C VAL A 163 -7.23 -3.98 17.48
N CYS A 164 -7.34 -4.58 16.28
CA CYS A 164 -8.24 -5.72 16.05
C CYS A 164 -7.83 -6.95 16.85
N ASP A 165 -6.52 -7.23 16.84
CA ASP A 165 -5.94 -8.41 17.45
C ASP A 165 -4.83 -8.00 18.41
N GLY A 166 -4.88 -8.51 19.65
CA GLY A 166 -3.89 -8.23 20.67
C GLY A 166 -4.33 -7.21 21.74
N GLU A 167 -3.34 -6.67 22.43
CA GLU A 167 -3.58 -5.65 23.47
C GLU A 167 -3.45 -4.25 22.88
N ASP A 168 -4.28 -3.33 23.38
CA ASP A 168 -4.20 -1.92 23.03
C ASP A 168 -2.82 -1.33 23.31
N VAL A 169 -2.35 -0.47 22.40
CA VAL A 169 -1.00 0.09 22.46
C VAL A 169 -1.03 1.48 23.06
N LEU A 170 -0.44 1.65 24.23
CA LEU A 170 -0.35 2.93 24.95
C LEU A 170 0.94 3.66 24.57
N VAL A 171 0.80 4.90 24.10
CA VAL A 171 1.92 5.76 23.67
C VAL A 171 1.83 7.12 24.33
N ARG A 172 2.94 7.65 24.82
CA ARG A 172 2.99 9.01 25.35
C ARG A 172 3.15 10.03 24.23
N ALA A 173 2.05 10.50 23.68
CA ALA A 173 2.02 11.44 22.55
C ALA A 173 0.72 12.24 22.55
N LYS A 174 0.65 13.27 21.69
CA LYS A 174 -0.56 14.05 21.45
C LYS A 174 -1.30 13.57 20.23
N ILE A 175 -2.61 13.77 20.19
CA ILE A 175 -3.43 13.30 19.05
C ILE A 175 -3.05 13.95 17.72
N GLN A 176 -2.47 15.14 17.72
CA GLN A 176 -1.93 15.78 16.52
C GLN A 176 -0.75 15.00 15.92
N GLU A 177 0.12 14.44 16.77
CA GLU A 177 1.25 13.62 16.34
C GLU A 177 0.77 12.33 15.68
N ALA A 178 -0.30 11.72 16.20
CA ALA A 178 -0.95 10.58 15.53
C ALA A 178 -1.56 10.99 14.19
N GLU A 179 -2.23 12.15 14.12
CA GLU A 179 -2.84 12.65 12.88
C GLU A 179 -1.81 12.89 11.77
N GLU A 180 -0.55 13.22 12.11
CA GLU A 180 0.55 13.41 11.15
C GLU A 180 1.12 12.10 10.60
N ILE A 181 1.14 11.03 11.40
CA ILE A 181 1.73 9.75 11.00
C ILE A 181 0.72 8.76 10.41
N LEU A 182 -0.57 8.92 10.73
CA LEU A 182 -1.65 8.07 10.24
C LEU A 182 -2.00 8.43 8.78
N PRO A 183 -2.17 7.43 7.88
CA PRO A 183 -2.58 7.69 6.50
C PRO A 183 -3.94 8.43 6.43
N ALA A 184 -3.96 9.65 5.89
CA ALA A 184 -5.17 10.48 5.83
C ALA A 184 -6.27 9.93 4.91
N ASP A 185 -5.93 9.03 3.99
CA ASP A 185 -6.85 8.29 3.12
C ASP A 185 -7.54 7.11 3.84
N LEU A 186 -7.05 6.71 5.00
CA LEU A 186 -7.60 5.63 5.81
C LEU A 186 -8.16 6.12 7.14
N PHE A 187 -7.57 7.17 7.71
CA PHE A 187 -7.93 7.69 9.03
C PHE A 187 -8.56 9.07 8.96
N VAL A 188 -9.58 9.30 9.77
CA VAL A 188 -10.24 10.60 9.89
C VAL A 188 -10.46 10.97 11.35
N ARG A 189 -10.18 12.22 11.69
CA ARG A 189 -10.42 12.72 13.03
C ARG A 189 -11.91 13.07 13.22
N ILE A 190 -12.58 12.38 14.14
CA ILE A 190 -14.03 12.53 14.43
C ILE A 190 -14.32 13.34 15.67
N HIS A 191 -13.33 13.46 16.56
CA HIS A 191 -13.45 14.19 17.82
C HIS A 191 -12.11 14.85 18.19
N ASN A 192 -12.11 15.79 19.15
CA ASN A 192 -10.86 16.37 19.65
C ASN A 192 -9.91 15.32 20.28
N ARG A 193 -10.44 14.15 20.65
CA ARG A 193 -9.73 13.03 21.27
C ARG A 193 -9.78 11.73 20.50
N LEU A 194 -10.38 11.69 19.30
CA LEU A 194 -10.59 10.44 18.56
C LEU A 194 -10.26 10.60 17.08
N ILE A 195 -9.48 9.65 16.57
CA ILE A 195 -9.22 9.43 15.13
C ILE A 195 -9.69 8.02 14.84
N VAL A 196 -10.56 7.82 13.85
CA VAL A 196 -11.09 6.52 13.47
C VAL A 196 -10.49 6.05 12.14
N ASN A 197 -10.27 4.76 12.02
CA ASN A 197 -9.97 4.12 10.76
C ASN A 197 -11.28 3.88 9.99
N MET A 198 -11.38 4.44 8.80
CA MET A 198 -12.60 4.35 7.98
C MET A 198 -12.91 2.92 7.52
N ALA A 199 -11.91 2.03 7.42
CA ALA A 199 -12.10 0.61 7.11
C ALA A 199 -12.86 -0.15 8.21
N HIS A 200 -12.85 0.37 9.44
CA HIS A 200 -13.49 -0.24 10.61
C HIS A 200 -14.81 0.40 11.00
N ILE A 201 -15.34 1.34 10.20
CA ILE A 201 -16.66 1.93 10.43
C ILE A 201 -17.73 0.95 9.96
N GLU A 202 -18.56 0.46 10.89
CA GLU A 202 -19.69 -0.44 10.62
C GLU A 202 -20.99 0.34 10.38
N ALA A 203 -21.21 1.43 11.12
CA ALA A 203 -22.39 2.26 10.98
C ALA A 203 -22.13 3.71 11.41
N ILE A 204 -22.84 4.67 10.80
CA ILE A 204 -22.83 6.08 11.20
C ILE A 204 -24.27 6.51 11.51
N ASP A 205 -24.51 6.94 12.75
CA ASP A 205 -25.78 7.55 13.17
C ASP A 205 -25.64 9.08 13.18
N HIS A 206 -26.10 9.71 12.11
CA HIS A 206 -26.10 11.16 11.97
C HIS A 206 -27.03 11.86 12.96
N SER A 207 -28.11 11.18 13.41
CA SER A 207 -29.11 11.73 14.33
C SER A 207 -28.55 11.81 15.75
N GLN A 208 -27.91 10.78 16.21
CA GLN A 208 -27.26 10.72 17.51
C GLN A 208 -25.87 11.39 17.51
N GLY A 209 -25.25 11.53 16.32
CA GLY A 209 -23.89 12.04 16.19
C GLY A 209 -22.85 11.05 16.71
N THR A 210 -23.03 9.78 16.41
CA THR A 210 -22.16 8.67 16.79
C THR A 210 -21.81 7.79 15.58
N LEU A 211 -20.76 6.98 15.69
CA LEU A 211 -20.49 5.90 14.78
C LEU A 211 -20.14 4.63 15.57
N THR A 212 -20.40 3.49 14.93
CA THR A 212 -20.05 2.17 15.47
C THR A 212 -18.85 1.65 14.69
N VAL A 213 -17.86 1.14 15.41
CA VAL A 213 -16.67 0.53 14.83
C VAL A 213 -16.67 -0.98 15.02
N THR A 214 -15.78 -1.68 14.32
CA THR A 214 -15.52 -3.11 14.46
C THR A 214 -15.38 -3.48 15.94
N GLY A 215 -16.14 -4.50 16.37
CA GLY A 215 -16.27 -4.88 17.77
C GLY A 215 -17.46 -4.24 18.49
N GLY A 216 -18.28 -3.41 17.81
CA GLY A 216 -19.53 -2.86 18.32
C GLY A 216 -19.36 -1.64 19.24
N GLU A 217 -18.15 -1.10 19.37
CA GLU A 217 -17.94 0.10 20.17
C GLU A 217 -18.53 1.34 19.51
N ILE A 218 -19.16 2.22 20.31
CA ILE A 218 -19.83 3.43 19.83
C ILE A 218 -18.99 4.66 20.18
N LEU A 219 -18.54 5.38 19.16
CA LEU A 219 -17.71 6.56 19.28
C LEU A 219 -18.49 7.85 18.99
N PRO A 220 -18.31 8.92 19.78
CA PRO A 220 -18.99 10.20 19.55
C PRO A 220 -18.33 10.99 18.43
N ILE A 221 -19.15 11.61 17.57
CA ILE A 221 -18.73 12.54 16.53
C ILE A 221 -18.98 13.97 17.00
N SER A 222 -17.94 14.78 17.08
CA SER A 222 -18.10 16.20 17.44
C SER A 222 -18.77 16.98 16.30
N ARG A 223 -19.62 17.97 16.65
CA ARG A 223 -20.37 18.77 15.66
C ARG A 223 -19.52 19.33 14.51
N PRO A 224 -18.33 19.94 14.79
CA PRO A 224 -17.48 20.46 13.72
C PRO A 224 -16.89 19.40 12.79
N ARG A 225 -16.86 18.13 13.21
CA ARG A 225 -16.25 17.03 12.44
C ARG A 225 -17.24 16.22 11.61
N LYS A 226 -18.56 16.46 11.72
CA LYS A 226 -19.57 15.71 10.99
C LYS A 226 -19.39 15.82 9.47
N GLN A 227 -19.15 17.04 8.98
CA GLN A 227 -18.97 17.27 7.54
C GLN A 227 -17.68 16.66 7.02
N SER A 228 -16.55 16.88 7.71
CA SER A 228 -15.25 16.33 7.29
C SER A 228 -15.24 14.80 7.31
N LEU A 229 -15.93 14.16 8.27
CA LEU A 229 -16.11 12.71 8.29
C LEU A 229 -16.90 12.25 7.04
N SER A 230 -18.03 12.89 6.74
CA SER A 230 -18.86 12.50 5.60
C SER A 230 -18.07 12.59 4.28
N GLU A 231 -17.38 13.72 4.05
CA GLU A 231 -16.56 13.93 2.85
C GLU A 231 -15.40 12.91 2.74
N ALA A 232 -14.70 12.64 3.86
CA ALA A 232 -13.59 11.69 3.89
C ALA A 232 -14.09 10.25 3.66
N TYR A 233 -15.21 9.88 4.28
CA TYR A 233 -15.78 8.53 4.15
C TYR A 233 -16.35 8.28 2.76
N ASP A 234 -17.03 9.25 2.15
CA ASP A 234 -17.50 9.17 0.77
C ASP A 234 -16.32 9.03 -0.22
N HIS A 235 -15.21 9.75 0.04
CA HIS A 235 -14.00 9.59 -0.74
C HIS A 235 -13.41 8.19 -0.58
N TYR A 236 -13.28 7.71 0.66
CA TYR A 236 -12.79 6.36 0.96
C TYR A 236 -13.60 5.28 0.25
N LEU A 237 -14.96 5.33 0.31
CA LEU A 237 -15.81 4.35 -0.36
C LEU A 237 -15.62 4.33 -1.89
N ARG A 238 -15.35 5.48 -2.52
CA ARG A 238 -15.03 5.55 -3.96
C ARG A 238 -13.69 4.92 -4.32
N THR A 239 -12.76 4.80 -3.39
CA THR A 239 -11.47 4.16 -3.65
C THR A 239 -11.54 2.63 -3.58
N LEU A 240 -12.63 2.07 -3.02
CA LEU A 240 -12.87 0.63 -2.93
C LEU A 240 -13.52 0.05 -4.19
N VAL A 241 -14.07 0.89 -5.08
CA VAL A 241 -14.73 0.52 -6.34
C VAL A 241 -13.79 0.77 -7.52
#